data_490fba09d0c16472bde5f5770005fa51
#
_entry.id   490fba09d0c16472bde5f5770005fa51
#
_cell.length_a   1.000
_cell.length_b   1.000
_cell.length_c   1.000
_cell.angle_alpha   90.00
_cell.angle_beta   90.00
_cell.angle_gamma   90.00
#
_symmetry.space_group_name_H-M   'P 1'
#
loop_
_entity.id
_entity.type
_entity.pdbx_description
1 polymer ?
#
loop_
_entity_poly.entity_id
_entity_poly.type
_entity_poly.pdbx_seq_one_letter_code
_entity_poly.pdbx_strand_id
1 'polypeptide(L)'
;MAAPQRFLPAQAYTDPRMHHWDCSGYAQRYWHPLTAGSALPAGHSLALTLLNQPLLLTRAEDGTPRAFLNRCPHRGVAFQHEREGATACRRLICPYHGWTYSLEGELLAAMREQGFDPPFHRQDWPLPSLPCREDGPLIWVALTQAVTPLEQQLDLVHQRVADLWSQPLDQVRIL
;
A
#
# COMPACT_ATOMS: atom_id res chain seq x y z
N MET A 1 25.65 -32.31 22.34
CA MET A 1 24.26 -32.70 22.09
C MET A 1 23.60 -31.51 21.41
N ALA A 2 23.09 -31.68 20.18
CA ALA A 2 22.32 -30.62 19.49
C ALA A 2 21.01 -30.37 20.25
N ALA A 3 20.65 -29.09 20.43
CA ALA A 3 19.37 -28.73 21.03
C ALA A 3 18.23 -29.32 20.20
N PRO A 4 17.15 -29.85 20.81
CA PRO A 4 16.05 -30.41 20.07
C PRO A 4 15.45 -29.32 19.15
N GLN A 5 15.31 -29.62 17.86
CA GLN A 5 14.59 -28.74 16.94
C GLN A 5 13.15 -28.61 17.44
N ARG A 6 12.76 -27.40 17.83
CA ARG A 6 11.38 -27.09 18.21
C ARG A 6 10.60 -26.79 16.94
N PHE A 7 9.74 -27.69 16.53
CA PHE A 7 8.77 -27.45 15.48
C PHE A 7 7.55 -26.70 16.05
N LEU A 8 7.00 -25.80 15.25
CA LEU A 8 5.71 -25.20 15.57
C LEU A 8 4.62 -26.28 15.51
N PRO A 9 3.69 -26.31 16.47
CA PRO A 9 2.58 -27.25 16.43
C PRO A 9 1.68 -26.97 15.21
N ALA A 10 1.03 -27.99 14.68
CA ALA A 10 0.17 -27.87 13.48
C ALA A 10 -0.91 -26.77 13.65
N GLN A 11 -1.40 -26.57 14.86
CA GLN A 11 -2.38 -25.53 15.19
C GLN A 11 -1.88 -24.11 14.88
N ALA A 12 -0.56 -23.86 14.93
CA ALA A 12 0.01 -22.57 14.56
C ALA A 12 -0.24 -22.19 13.09
N TYR A 13 -0.48 -23.20 12.23
CA TYR A 13 -0.75 -23.01 10.80
C TYR A 13 -2.24 -23.08 10.44
N THR A 14 -3.08 -23.64 11.30
CA THR A 14 -4.48 -23.95 10.97
C THR A 14 -5.50 -23.24 11.86
N ASP A 15 -5.08 -22.66 12.99
CA ASP A 15 -5.99 -21.96 13.90
C ASP A 15 -6.29 -20.53 13.36
N PRO A 16 -7.57 -20.19 13.05
CA PRO A 16 -7.95 -18.86 12.58
C PRO A 16 -7.54 -17.72 13.52
N ARG A 17 -7.41 -18.00 14.82
CA ARG A 17 -6.96 -16.99 15.80
C ARG A 17 -5.50 -16.62 15.59
N MET A 18 -4.66 -17.58 15.21
CA MET A 18 -3.25 -17.31 14.87
C MET A 18 -3.17 -16.45 13.62
N HIS A 19 -3.92 -16.79 12.58
CA HIS A 19 -3.99 -15.97 11.36
C HIS A 19 -4.47 -14.53 11.66
N HIS A 20 -5.53 -14.40 12.47
CA HIS A 20 -6.00 -13.07 12.89
C HIS A 20 -4.91 -12.30 13.66
N TRP A 21 -4.21 -12.95 14.57
CA TRP A 21 -3.12 -12.34 15.34
C TRP A 21 -1.96 -11.92 14.43
N ASP A 22 -1.57 -12.75 13.48
CA ASP A 22 -0.53 -12.42 12.51
C ASP A 22 -0.92 -11.19 11.68
N CYS A 23 -2.14 -11.15 11.14
CA CYS A 23 -2.60 -10.05 10.31
C CYS A 23 -2.83 -8.74 11.09
N SER A 24 -3.32 -8.81 12.32
CA SER A 24 -3.68 -7.62 13.11
C SER A 24 -2.56 -7.10 14.01
N GLY A 25 -1.59 -7.94 14.33
CA GLY A 25 -0.48 -7.62 15.24
C GLY A 25 0.88 -7.60 14.56
N TYR A 26 1.39 -8.80 14.27
CA TYR A 26 2.74 -8.97 13.77
C TYR A 26 2.95 -8.30 12.41
N ALA A 27 2.11 -8.63 11.44
CA ALA A 27 2.28 -8.16 10.06
C ALA A 27 2.14 -6.63 9.93
N GLN A 28 1.41 -5.96 10.82
CA GLN A 28 1.30 -4.50 10.80
C GLN A 28 2.57 -3.78 11.23
N ARG A 29 3.53 -4.47 11.82
CA ARG A 29 4.79 -3.87 12.30
C ARG A 29 5.91 -3.91 11.26
N TYR A 30 5.65 -4.46 10.08
CA TYR A 30 6.66 -4.69 9.04
C TYR A 30 6.23 -4.08 7.71
N TRP A 31 7.23 -3.83 6.87
CA TRP A 31 7.04 -3.49 5.49
C TRP A 31 6.76 -4.75 4.66
N HIS A 32 5.87 -4.62 3.72
CA HIS A 32 5.47 -5.69 2.81
C HIS A 32 5.83 -5.33 1.37
N PRO A 33 6.51 -6.20 0.63
CA PRO A 33 6.69 -6.01 -0.80
C PRO A 33 5.35 -6.24 -1.50
N LEU A 34 4.87 -5.26 -2.26
CA LEU A 34 3.55 -5.35 -2.91
C LEU A 34 3.63 -5.63 -4.40
N THR A 35 4.54 -4.95 -5.09
CA THR A 35 4.63 -5.04 -6.54
C THR A 35 6.00 -4.60 -7.02
N ALA A 36 6.35 -4.91 -8.27
CA ALA A 36 7.53 -4.33 -8.91
C ALA A 36 7.33 -2.83 -9.14
N GLY A 37 8.41 -2.05 -8.99
CA GLY A 37 8.38 -0.63 -9.32
C GLY A 37 7.97 -0.36 -10.77
N SER A 38 8.40 -1.22 -11.69
CA SER A 38 8.04 -1.17 -13.12
C SER A 38 6.55 -1.41 -13.40
N ALA A 39 5.83 -2.09 -12.49
CA ALA A 39 4.39 -2.36 -12.63
C ALA A 39 3.51 -1.14 -12.33
N LEU A 40 4.09 -0.06 -11.77
CA LEU A 40 3.39 1.20 -11.48
C LEU A 40 4.11 2.37 -12.18
N PRO A 41 3.87 2.63 -13.47
CA PRO A 41 4.44 3.77 -14.18
C PRO A 41 3.95 5.11 -13.65
N ALA A 42 4.66 6.21 -13.94
CA ALA A 42 4.19 7.56 -13.66
C ALA A 42 2.83 7.83 -14.32
N GLY A 43 1.98 8.61 -13.67
CA GLY A 43 0.62 8.88 -14.12
C GLY A 43 -0.33 7.67 -14.03
N HIS A 44 -0.04 6.70 -13.13
CA HIS A 44 -0.87 5.50 -12.98
C HIS A 44 -1.29 5.27 -11.51
N SER A 45 -2.33 4.47 -11.36
CA SER A 45 -2.79 3.92 -10.09
C SER A 45 -3.01 2.41 -10.18
N LEU A 46 -2.86 1.72 -9.06
CA LEU A 46 -3.00 0.26 -8.94
C LEU A 46 -3.70 -0.08 -7.63
N ALA A 47 -4.85 -0.77 -7.72
CA ALA A 47 -5.57 -1.27 -6.57
C ALA A 47 -5.10 -2.69 -6.22
N LEU A 48 -4.78 -2.92 -4.96
CA LEU A 48 -4.29 -4.19 -4.41
C LEU A 48 -4.89 -4.43 -3.04
N THR A 49 -4.85 -5.66 -2.56
CA THR A 49 -5.18 -5.99 -1.18
C THR A 49 -3.95 -6.49 -0.43
N LEU A 50 -3.70 -5.94 0.74
CA LEU A 50 -2.67 -6.41 1.67
C LEU A 50 -3.32 -6.79 3.00
N LEU A 51 -3.20 -8.06 3.42
CA LEU A 51 -3.73 -8.55 4.70
C LEU A 51 -5.20 -8.13 4.93
N ASN A 52 -6.05 -8.33 3.92
CA ASN A 52 -7.46 -7.94 3.87
C ASN A 52 -7.72 -6.41 3.91
N GLN A 53 -6.69 -5.57 3.77
CA GLN A 53 -6.85 -4.12 3.64
C GLN A 53 -6.79 -3.73 2.16
N PRO A 54 -7.85 -3.13 1.61
CA PRO A 54 -7.81 -2.62 0.24
C PRO A 54 -6.91 -1.38 0.17
N LEU A 55 -5.92 -1.43 -0.70
CA LEU A 55 -4.93 -0.38 -0.93
C LEU A 55 -5.06 0.21 -2.33
N LEU A 56 -4.65 1.45 -2.46
CA LEU A 56 -4.49 2.15 -3.73
C LEU A 56 -3.08 2.70 -3.81
N LEU A 57 -2.29 2.16 -4.70
CA LEU A 57 -0.98 2.72 -5.05
C LEU A 57 -1.14 3.75 -6.16
N THR A 58 -0.37 4.81 -6.10
CA THR A 58 -0.26 5.81 -7.16
C THR A 58 1.20 6.17 -7.40
N ARG A 59 1.51 6.59 -8.62
CA ARG A 59 2.77 7.24 -8.94
C ARG A 59 2.45 8.48 -9.77
N ALA A 60 2.70 9.64 -9.19
CA ALA A 60 2.55 10.92 -9.90
C ALA A 60 3.74 11.16 -10.85
N GLU A 61 3.72 12.31 -11.54
CA GLU A 61 4.79 12.67 -12.49
C GLU A 61 6.16 12.88 -11.83
N ASP A 62 6.19 13.10 -10.52
CA ASP A 62 7.43 13.18 -9.73
C ASP A 62 8.15 11.83 -9.56
N GLY A 63 7.55 10.74 -10.04
CA GLY A 63 8.08 9.39 -9.97
C GLY A 63 7.99 8.74 -8.60
N THR A 64 7.49 9.43 -7.57
CA THR A 64 7.40 8.91 -6.20
C THR A 64 6.18 8.01 -6.04
N PRO A 65 6.33 6.73 -5.64
CA PRO A 65 5.20 5.88 -5.33
C PRO A 65 4.56 6.30 -3.99
N ARG A 66 3.25 6.26 -3.95
CA ARG A 66 2.44 6.54 -2.76
C ARG A 66 1.42 5.45 -2.54
N ALA A 67 1.07 5.22 -1.29
CA ALA A 67 0.04 4.26 -0.91
C ALA A 67 -1.03 4.92 -0.04
N PHE A 68 -2.27 4.55 -0.31
CA PHE A 68 -3.44 5.01 0.42
C PHE A 68 -4.33 3.83 0.76
N LEU A 69 -5.16 3.98 1.80
CA LEU A 69 -6.31 3.10 1.92
C LEU A 69 -7.24 3.36 0.73
N ASN A 70 -7.66 2.32 0.03
CA ASN A 70 -8.55 2.42 -1.13
C ASN A 70 -9.99 2.69 -0.69
N ARG A 71 -10.20 3.83 -0.05
CA ARG A 71 -11.51 4.30 0.43
C ARG A 71 -11.61 5.81 0.41
N CYS A 72 -12.72 6.31 -0.12
CA CYS A 72 -13.01 7.74 -0.13
C CYS A 72 -13.34 8.23 1.29
N PRO A 73 -12.68 9.29 1.81
CA PRO A 73 -12.95 9.84 3.13
C PRO A 73 -14.40 10.27 3.34
N HIS A 74 -15.11 10.59 2.26
CA HIS A 74 -16.52 11.01 2.33
C HIS A 74 -17.44 9.91 2.89
N ARG A 75 -17.45 8.71 2.27
CA ARG A 75 -18.35 7.59 2.66
C ARG A 75 -17.73 6.20 2.46
N GLY A 76 -16.42 6.08 2.44
CA GLY A 76 -15.72 4.81 2.47
C GLY A 76 -15.74 3.98 1.18
N VAL A 77 -16.30 4.48 0.09
CA VAL A 77 -16.35 3.75 -1.19
C VAL A 77 -14.95 3.65 -1.80
N ALA A 78 -14.59 2.49 -2.34
CA ALA A 78 -13.33 2.27 -3.03
C ALA A 78 -13.26 3.09 -4.34
N PHE A 79 -12.09 3.63 -4.64
CA PHE A 79 -11.85 4.34 -5.89
C PHE A 79 -11.76 3.38 -7.09
N GLN A 80 -11.14 2.24 -6.86
CA GLN A 80 -10.92 1.22 -7.90
C GLN A 80 -11.10 -0.17 -7.29
N HIS A 81 -11.55 -1.11 -8.10
CA HIS A 81 -11.49 -2.53 -7.78
C HIS A 81 -10.14 -3.11 -8.22
N GLU A 82 -9.71 -4.16 -7.55
CA GLU A 82 -8.55 -4.92 -8.01
C GLU A 82 -8.75 -5.41 -9.44
N ARG A 83 -7.72 -5.24 -10.24
CA ARG A 83 -7.66 -5.68 -11.62
C ARG A 83 -6.22 -5.97 -11.98
N GLU A 84 -6.01 -6.73 -13.01
CA GLU A 84 -4.69 -6.97 -13.55
C GLU A 84 -4.11 -5.67 -14.13
N GLY A 85 -2.94 -5.28 -13.62
CA GLY A 85 -2.16 -4.13 -14.07
C GLY A 85 -2.63 -2.75 -13.61
N ALA A 86 -1.73 -1.79 -13.74
CA ALA A 86 -1.97 -0.40 -13.38
C ALA A 86 -2.86 0.31 -14.41
N THR A 87 -3.61 1.29 -13.94
CA THR A 87 -4.51 2.11 -14.77
C THR A 87 -3.94 3.50 -14.93
N ALA A 88 -3.77 3.96 -16.15
CA ALA A 88 -3.39 5.33 -16.46
C ALA A 88 -4.46 6.30 -15.95
N CYS A 89 -4.06 7.28 -15.15
CA CYS A 89 -4.97 8.30 -14.64
C CYS A 89 -4.20 9.55 -14.23
N ARG A 90 -4.84 10.70 -14.37
CA ARG A 90 -4.32 11.99 -13.90
C ARG A 90 -4.93 12.40 -12.56
N ARG A 91 -6.01 11.76 -12.16
CA ARG A 91 -6.80 12.06 -10.96
C ARG A 91 -7.51 10.80 -10.51
N LEU A 92 -7.78 10.72 -9.23
CA LEU A 92 -8.60 9.69 -8.63
C LEU A 92 -10.01 10.26 -8.44
N ILE A 93 -11.01 9.69 -9.09
CA ILE A 93 -12.40 10.15 -8.99
C ILE A 93 -13.21 9.10 -8.26
N CYS A 94 -13.79 9.48 -7.12
CA CYS A 94 -14.68 8.60 -6.38
C CYS A 94 -15.95 8.29 -7.20
N PRO A 95 -16.25 7.00 -7.47
CA PRO A 95 -17.38 6.64 -8.33
C PRO A 95 -18.74 6.95 -7.72
N TYR A 96 -18.78 7.25 -6.41
CA TYR A 96 -20.05 7.48 -5.71
C TYR A 96 -20.53 8.93 -5.83
N HIS A 97 -19.71 9.90 -5.40
CA HIS A 97 -20.13 11.33 -5.42
C HIS A 97 -19.12 12.24 -6.14
N GLY A 98 -18.23 11.68 -6.95
CA GLY A 98 -17.31 12.46 -7.77
C GLY A 98 -16.25 13.25 -7.01
N TRP A 99 -16.01 12.98 -5.72
CA TRP A 99 -14.87 13.58 -5.01
C TRP A 99 -13.59 13.23 -5.75
N THR A 100 -12.82 14.25 -6.07
CA THR A 100 -11.67 14.13 -6.97
C THR A 100 -10.39 14.44 -6.21
N TYR A 101 -9.43 13.57 -6.33
CA TYR A 101 -8.12 13.67 -5.67
C TYR A 101 -6.99 13.69 -6.68
N SER A 102 -5.89 14.33 -6.31
CA SER A 102 -4.62 14.20 -7.03
C SER A 102 -4.00 12.81 -6.79
N LEU A 103 -2.94 12.48 -7.54
CA LEU A 103 -2.18 11.24 -7.29
C LEU A 103 -1.30 11.34 -6.03
N GLU A 104 -1.13 12.54 -5.49
CA GLU A 104 -0.49 12.81 -4.20
C GLU A 104 -1.45 12.63 -3.01
N GLY A 105 -2.76 12.47 -3.29
CA GLY A 105 -3.79 12.24 -2.28
C GLY A 105 -4.49 13.51 -1.78
N GLU A 106 -4.27 14.66 -2.40
CA GLU A 106 -4.91 15.92 -2.04
C GLU A 106 -6.33 16.00 -2.63
N LEU A 107 -7.30 16.49 -1.88
CA LEU A 107 -8.65 16.74 -2.36
C LEU A 107 -8.68 17.97 -3.29
N LEU A 108 -8.91 17.74 -4.57
CA LEU A 108 -8.97 18.79 -5.60
C LEU A 108 -10.38 19.36 -5.75
N ALA A 109 -11.41 18.51 -5.67
CA ALA A 109 -12.80 18.92 -5.80
C ALA A 109 -13.72 18.00 -5.00
N ALA A 110 -14.70 18.58 -4.32
CA ALA A 110 -15.78 17.88 -3.66
C ALA A 110 -17.13 18.42 -4.18
N MET A 111 -18.03 17.53 -4.56
CA MET A 111 -19.37 17.95 -4.94
C MET A 111 -20.16 18.38 -3.69
N ARG A 112 -20.92 19.48 -3.83
CA ARG A 112 -21.78 20.02 -2.77
C ARG A 112 -21.01 20.41 -1.49
N GLU A 113 -19.85 21.04 -1.64
CA GLU A 113 -19.08 21.60 -0.50
C GLU A 113 -19.94 22.47 0.41
N GLN A 114 -20.93 23.18 -0.14
CA GLN A 114 -21.87 24.04 0.61
C GLN A 114 -22.80 23.25 1.56
N GLY A 115 -22.87 21.94 1.43
CA GLY A 115 -23.67 21.06 2.30
C GLY A 115 -22.94 20.57 3.54
N PHE A 116 -21.68 20.93 3.71
CA PHE A 116 -20.93 20.65 4.93
C PHE A 116 -20.95 21.84 5.88
N ASP A 117 -20.87 21.55 7.17
CA ASP A 117 -20.78 22.61 8.17
C ASP A 117 -19.55 23.50 7.92
N PRO A 118 -19.70 24.84 7.84
CA PRO A 118 -18.59 25.73 7.58
C PRO A 118 -17.67 25.85 8.83
N PRO A 119 -16.35 26.06 8.60
CA PRO A 119 -15.69 26.15 7.30
C PRO A 119 -15.29 24.78 6.76
N PHE A 120 -15.61 24.50 5.47
CA PHE A 120 -15.12 23.33 4.77
C PHE A 120 -13.75 23.66 4.14
N HIS A 121 -12.69 23.00 4.58
CA HIS A 121 -11.35 23.15 4.01
C HIS A 121 -10.93 21.84 3.34
N ARG A 122 -10.68 21.85 2.04
CA ARG A 122 -10.27 20.66 1.28
C ARG A 122 -9.02 20.00 1.82
N GLN A 123 -8.11 20.78 2.38
CA GLN A 123 -6.87 20.30 3.00
C GLN A 123 -7.11 19.36 4.21
N ASP A 124 -8.28 19.41 4.82
CA ASP A 124 -8.64 18.55 5.96
C ASP A 124 -9.15 17.17 5.52
N TRP A 125 -9.28 16.95 4.20
CA TRP A 125 -9.85 15.75 3.62
C TRP A 125 -8.89 15.02 2.66
N PRO A 126 -7.59 14.86 2.97
CA PRO A 126 -6.68 14.09 2.14
C PRO A 126 -7.04 12.60 2.15
N LEU A 127 -6.52 11.86 1.18
CA LEU A 127 -6.59 10.40 1.24
C LEU A 127 -5.81 9.88 2.44
N PRO A 128 -6.32 8.84 3.15
CA PRO A 128 -5.60 8.20 4.24
C PRO A 128 -4.32 7.55 3.74
N SER A 129 -3.17 8.20 3.95
CA SER A 129 -1.87 7.76 3.47
C SER A 129 -1.26 6.68 4.35
N LEU A 130 -0.50 5.79 3.70
CA LEU A 130 0.28 4.74 4.33
C LEU A 130 1.77 4.95 3.99
N PRO A 131 2.68 4.50 4.87
CA PRO A 131 4.11 4.48 4.53
C PRO A 131 4.33 3.68 3.26
N CYS A 132 4.98 4.30 2.27
CA CYS A 132 5.27 3.72 0.97
C CYS A 132 6.67 4.12 0.54
N ARG A 133 7.46 3.16 0.07
CA ARG A 133 8.81 3.37 -0.42
C ARG A 133 9.12 2.42 -1.57
N GLU A 134 9.95 2.85 -2.47
CA GLU A 134 10.59 2.00 -3.45
C GLU A 134 12.02 1.71 -2.96
N ASP A 135 12.34 0.44 -2.85
CA ASP A 135 13.67 -0.02 -2.50
C ASP A 135 14.03 -1.21 -3.39
N GLY A 136 15.15 -1.07 -4.09
CA GLY A 136 15.51 -1.98 -5.17
C GLY A 136 14.42 -2.02 -6.24
N PRO A 137 14.05 -3.19 -6.73
CA PRO A 137 13.05 -3.33 -7.79
C PRO A 137 11.60 -3.33 -7.29
N LEU A 138 11.35 -3.15 -5.98
CA LEU A 138 10.05 -3.37 -5.36
C LEU A 138 9.49 -2.12 -4.69
N ILE A 139 8.16 -2.00 -4.73
CA ILE A 139 7.40 -1.05 -3.91
C ILE A 139 7.00 -1.74 -2.62
N TRP A 140 7.35 -1.12 -1.50
CA TRP A 140 7.10 -1.57 -0.13
C TRP A 140 6.07 -0.68 0.54
N VAL A 141 5.15 -1.29 1.27
CA VAL A 141 4.11 -0.59 2.03
C VAL A 141 4.04 -1.14 3.44
N ALA A 142 3.81 -0.26 4.40
CA ALA A 142 3.47 -0.64 5.77
C ALA A 142 2.04 -0.18 6.11
N LEU A 143 1.34 -0.96 6.93
CA LEU A 143 -0.05 -0.66 7.30
C LEU A 143 -0.19 0.33 8.47
N THR A 144 0.91 0.67 9.13
CA THR A 144 0.97 1.62 10.24
C THR A 144 2.17 2.55 10.12
N GLN A 145 2.11 3.72 10.76
CA GLN A 145 3.25 4.64 10.85
C GLN A 145 4.32 4.14 11.83
N ALA A 146 3.92 3.35 12.82
CA ALA A 146 4.81 2.79 13.84
C ALA A 146 5.44 1.47 13.37
N VAL A 147 6.25 1.54 12.32
CA VAL A 147 6.91 0.39 11.70
C VAL A 147 8.43 0.49 11.86
N THR A 148 9.10 -0.67 11.90
CA THR A 148 10.58 -0.73 11.86
C THR A 148 11.08 -0.03 10.58
N PRO A 149 12.15 0.76 10.61
CA PRO A 149 12.73 1.35 9.41
C PRO A 149 12.98 0.30 8.32
N LEU A 150 12.65 0.60 7.06
CA LEU A 150 12.78 -0.35 5.96
C LEU A 150 14.21 -0.82 5.78
N GLU A 151 15.17 0.10 5.92
CA GLU A 151 16.59 -0.18 5.82
C GLU A 151 17.03 -1.24 6.85
N GLN A 152 16.51 -1.16 8.07
CA GLN A 152 16.80 -2.15 9.11
C GLN A 152 16.16 -3.51 8.80
N GLN A 153 14.95 -3.51 8.23
CA GLN A 153 14.27 -4.75 7.82
C GLN A 153 15.00 -5.43 6.66
N LEU A 154 15.58 -4.65 5.74
CA LEU A 154 16.24 -5.15 4.54
C LEU A 154 17.76 -5.31 4.65
N ASP A 155 18.35 -5.03 5.81
CA ASP A 155 19.79 -5.06 6.00
C ASP A 155 20.45 -6.37 5.48
N LEU A 156 19.90 -7.52 5.87
CA LEU A 156 20.41 -8.82 5.39
C LEU A 156 20.18 -9.05 3.88
N VAL A 157 19.10 -8.51 3.32
CA VAL A 157 18.81 -8.61 1.88
C VAL A 157 19.84 -7.80 1.11
N HIS A 158 20.09 -6.56 1.51
CA HIS A 158 21.07 -5.69 0.89
C HIS A 158 22.49 -6.29 0.96
N GLN A 159 22.85 -6.91 2.09
CA GLN A 159 24.15 -7.57 2.24
C GLN A 159 24.31 -8.84 1.40
N ARG A 160 23.24 -9.60 1.17
CA ARG A 160 23.30 -10.92 0.53
C ARG A 160 23.03 -10.92 -0.96
N VAL A 161 22.25 -9.98 -1.45
CA VAL A 161 21.76 -9.95 -2.82
C VAL A 161 21.90 -8.56 -3.49
N ALA A 162 22.89 -7.77 -3.06
CA ALA A 162 23.10 -6.41 -3.56
C ALA A 162 23.11 -6.31 -5.10
N ASP A 163 23.79 -7.23 -5.77
CA ASP A 163 23.91 -7.25 -7.23
C ASP A 163 22.57 -7.52 -7.94
N LEU A 164 21.72 -8.35 -7.33
CA LEU A 164 20.38 -8.66 -7.83
C LEU A 164 19.40 -7.54 -7.46
N TRP A 165 19.57 -6.92 -6.30
CA TRP A 165 18.68 -5.89 -5.80
C TRP A 165 18.69 -4.60 -6.60
N SER A 166 19.79 -4.33 -7.29
CA SER A 166 19.91 -3.18 -8.19
C SER A 166 19.34 -3.41 -9.59
N GLN A 167 18.89 -4.63 -9.91
CA GLN A 167 18.34 -4.99 -11.22
C GLN A 167 16.83 -4.69 -11.27
N PRO A 168 16.30 -4.13 -12.36
CA PRO A 168 14.87 -3.99 -12.54
C PRO A 168 14.23 -5.39 -12.67
N LEU A 169 13.06 -5.56 -12.06
CA LEU A 169 12.23 -6.74 -12.28
C LEU A 169 11.26 -6.45 -13.43
N ASP A 170 11.36 -7.18 -14.51
CA ASP A 170 10.50 -7.02 -15.69
C ASP A 170 9.06 -7.54 -15.42
N GLN A 171 8.94 -8.54 -14.57
CA GLN A 171 7.65 -9.08 -14.15
C GLN A 171 7.73 -9.65 -12.72
N VAL A 172 6.81 -9.22 -11.86
CA VAL A 172 6.47 -9.94 -10.63
C VAL A 172 5.17 -10.69 -10.88
N ARG A 173 5.20 -12.02 -10.86
CA ARG A 173 4.00 -12.84 -10.81
C ARG A 173 3.78 -13.28 -9.37
N ILE A 174 2.64 -12.89 -8.81
CA ILE A 174 2.14 -13.49 -7.57
C ILE A 174 1.48 -14.80 -7.99
N LEU A 175 2.02 -15.91 -7.51
CA LEU A 175 1.49 -17.25 -7.74
C LEU A 175 0.36 -17.53 -6.74
#